data_c868d1bc733777a172b45c2e77464e68
#
_entry.id   c868d1bc733777a172b45c2e77464e68
#
_cell.length_a   1.000
_cell.length_b   1.000
_cell.length_c   1.000
_cell.angle_alpha   90.00
_cell.angle_beta   90.00
_cell.angle_gamma   90.00
#
_symmetry.space_group_name_H-M   'P 1'
#
loop_
_entity.id
_entity.type
_entity.pdbx_description
1 polymer ?
#
loop_
_entity_poly.entity_id
_entity_poly.type
_entity_poly.pdbx_seq_one_letter_code
_entity_poly.pdbx_strand_id
1 'polypeptide(L)'
;YTLIYSVLIFTCLSCQQQTPQTQIEQTAIDFCEAFYNFNYTVAKEWSTPSSQSYLSFLASNVGQTHLEQLKTRGAAKVSVISSEIDANLEEASVVCQIKNAFVIHPIGGKMEYVSSLQDTLELVRVNNKWLIRKDIPQQNGKQSHD
;
A
#
# COMPACT_ATOMS: atom_id res chain seq x y z
N TYR A 1 8.95 6.59 63.64
CA TYR A 1 7.89 6.04 62.76
C TYR A 1 7.97 6.71 61.41
N THR A 2 8.53 5.98 60.45
CA THR A 2 8.68 6.47 59.05
C THR A 2 7.55 5.88 58.24
N LEU A 3 6.59 6.73 57.81
CA LEU A 3 5.52 6.35 56.90
C LEU A 3 6.04 6.45 55.47
N ILE A 4 6.26 5.28 54.85
CA ILE A 4 6.60 5.16 53.41
C ILE A 4 5.29 5.25 52.61
N TYR A 5 5.01 6.38 51.99
CA TYR A 5 3.95 6.52 51.00
C TYR A 5 4.45 5.91 49.68
N SER A 6 3.97 4.69 49.38
CA SER A 6 4.14 4.06 48.08
C SER A 6 3.17 4.71 47.10
N VAL A 7 3.67 5.60 46.26
CA VAL A 7 2.89 6.18 45.14
C VAL A 7 2.88 5.16 44.01
N LEU A 8 1.75 4.44 43.87
CA LEU A 8 1.47 3.59 42.74
C LEU A 8 1.20 4.49 41.53
N ILE A 9 2.18 4.66 40.66
CA ILE A 9 2.00 5.32 39.36
C ILE A 9 1.30 4.32 38.44
N PHE A 10 -0.02 4.44 38.32
CA PHE A 10 -0.79 3.80 37.27
C PHE A 10 -0.47 4.49 35.94
N THR A 11 0.49 3.94 35.19
CA THR A 11 0.66 4.30 33.78
C THR A 11 -0.50 3.71 33.00
N CYS A 12 -1.53 4.49 32.76
CA CYS A 12 -2.56 4.18 31.78
C CYS A 12 -1.88 4.11 30.41
N LEU A 13 -1.55 2.90 29.94
CA LEU A 13 -1.32 2.66 28.53
C LEU A 13 -2.66 2.92 27.80
N SER A 14 -2.84 4.15 27.37
CA SER A 14 -3.91 4.51 26.46
C SER A 14 -3.60 3.80 25.13
N CYS A 15 -4.16 2.62 24.93
CA CYS A 15 -4.30 2.04 23.59
C CYS A 15 -5.17 3.01 22.79
N GLN A 16 -4.53 3.90 22.03
CA GLN A 16 -5.23 4.69 21.02
C GLN A 16 -5.76 3.70 19.99
N GLN A 17 -7.04 3.37 20.08
CA GLN A 17 -7.74 2.66 19.02
C GLN A 17 -7.72 3.54 17.78
N GLN A 18 -6.97 3.11 16.76
CA GLN A 18 -6.94 3.77 15.48
C GLN A 18 -8.35 3.81 14.89
N THR A 19 -8.77 4.98 14.41
CA THR A 19 -10.04 5.10 13.71
C THR A 19 -10.00 4.30 12.40
N PRO A 20 -11.16 3.84 11.87
CA PRO A 20 -11.20 3.18 10.56
C PRO A 20 -10.51 4.01 9.46
N GLN A 21 -10.69 5.32 9.49
CA GLN A 21 -10.03 6.25 8.56
C GLN A 21 -8.51 6.14 8.63
N THR A 22 -7.94 6.22 9.83
CA THR A 22 -6.48 6.09 10.03
C THR A 22 -5.98 4.71 9.59
N GLN A 23 -6.76 3.66 9.82
CA GLN A 23 -6.39 2.29 9.43
C GLN A 23 -6.28 2.13 7.91
N ILE A 24 -7.25 2.63 7.13
CA ILE A 24 -7.20 2.54 5.67
C ILE A 24 -6.06 3.36 5.08
N GLU A 25 -5.83 4.56 5.61
CA GLU A 25 -4.74 5.43 5.17
C GLU A 25 -3.38 4.79 5.45
N GLN A 26 -3.18 4.23 6.64
CA GLN A 26 -1.93 3.54 6.98
C GLN A 26 -1.72 2.29 6.11
N THR A 27 -2.77 1.48 5.92
CA THR A 27 -2.71 0.31 5.03
C THR A 27 -2.31 0.71 3.60
N ALA A 28 -2.87 1.81 3.08
CA ALA A 28 -2.54 2.32 1.76
C ALA A 28 -1.09 2.80 1.67
N ILE A 29 -0.59 3.51 2.68
CA ILE A 29 0.80 3.95 2.75
C ILE A 29 1.75 2.74 2.77
N ASP A 30 1.53 1.80 3.68
CA ASP A 30 2.39 0.62 3.84
C ASP A 30 2.43 -0.23 2.56
N PHE A 31 1.27 -0.40 1.91
CA PHE A 31 1.21 -1.08 0.62
C PHE A 31 1.98 -0.33 -0.47
N CYS A 32 1.71 0.97 -0.65
CA CYS A 32 2.36 1.78 -1.69
C CYS A 32 3.88 1.88 -1.47
N GLU A 33 4.34 2.06 -0.25
CA GLU A 33 5.77 2.07 0.06
C GLU A 33 6.44 0.74 -0.32
N ALA A 34 5.81 -0.38 0.00
CA ALA A 34 6.31 -1.68 -0.41
C ALA A 34 6.25 -1.87 -1.94
N PHE A 35 5.12 -1.53 -2.56
CA PHE A 35 4.87 -1.73 -3.99
C PHE A 35 5.84 -0.92 -4.87
N TYR A 36 5.97 0.38 -4.61
CA TYR A 36 6.80 1.28 -5.43
C TYR A 36 8.30 1.20 -5.11
N ASN A 37 8.67 0.48 -4.06
CA ASN A 37 10.06 0.14 -3.73
C ASN A 37 10.40 -1.34 -4.04
N PHE A 38 9.59 -2.00 -4.87
CA PHE A 38 9.76 -3.38 -5.35
C PHE A 38 9.79 -4.45 -4.24
N ASN A 39 9.28 -4.12 -3.06
CA ASN A 39 9.13 -5.08 -1.97
C ASN A 39 7.76 -5.78 -2.05
N TYR A 40 7.57 -6.56 -3.10
CA TYR A 40 6.29 -7.23 -3.34
C TYR A 40 5.95 -8.30 -2.30
N THR A 41 6.94 -8.84 -1.60
CA THR A 41 6.70 -9.77 -0.48
C THR A 41 5.91 -9.07 0.63
N VAL A 42 6.31 -7.87 1.02
CA VAL A 42 5.59 -7.08 2.01
C VAL A 42 4.27 -6.55 1.44
N ALA A 43 4.23 -6.10 0.18
CA ALA A 43 3.00 -5.65 -0.45
C ALA A 43 1.90 -6.73 -0.46
N LYS A 44 2.26 -8.02 -0.60
CA LYS A 44 1.33 -9.15 -0.51
C LYS A 44 0.66 -9.28 0.84
N GLU A 45 1.33 -8.93 1.92
CA GLU A 45 0.78 -9.00 3.28
C GLU A 45 -0.39 -8.04 3.47
N TRP A 46 -0.40 -6.94 2.70
CA TRP A 46 -1.44 -5.93 2.69
C TRP A 46 -2.48 -6.11 1.58
N SER A 47 -2.43 -7.23 0.85
CA SER A 47 -3.24 -7.46 -0.34
C SER A 47 -4.24 -8.59 -0.15
N THR A 48 -5.34 -8.53 -0.88
CA THR A 48 -6.28 -9.65 -0.98
C THR A 48 -5.61 -10.87 -1.62
N PRO A 49 -6.05 -12.10 -1.33
CA PRO A 49 -5.52 -13.30 -1.97
C PRO A 49 -5.56 -13.25 -3.50
N SER A 50 -6.61 -12.69 -4.09
CA SER A 50 -6.73 -12.51 -5.55
C SER A 50 -5.65 -11.61 -6.14
N SER A 51 -5.22 -10.59 -5.38
CA SER A 51 -4.18 -9.64 -5.82
C SER A 51 -2.76 -10.21 -5.74
N GLN A 52 -2.54 -11.24 -4.93
CA GLN A 52 -1.19 -11.80 -4.70
C GLN A 52 -0.58 -12.42 -5.96
N SER A 53 -1.38 -12.99 -6.85
CA SER A 53 -0.90 -13.55 -8.13
C SER A 53 -0.33 -12.46 -9.03
N TYR A 54 -0.98 -11.31 -9.08
CA TYR A 54 -0.49 -10.14 -9.82
C TYR A 54 0.82 -9.60 -9.24
N LEU A 55 0.91 -9.48 -7.92
CA LEU A 55 2.14 -9.05 -7.26
C LEU A 55 3.30 -10.05 -7.46
N SER A 56 3.00 -11.35 -7.49
CA SER A 56 4.00 -12.37 -7.80
C SER A 56 4.50 -12.27 -9.25
N PHE A 57 3.60 -11.98 -10.18
CA PHE A 57 3.97 -11.72 -11.56
C PHE A 57 4.88 -10.49 -11.68
N LEU A 58 4.55 -9.39 -11.02
CA LEU A 58 5.41 -8.19 -11.00
C LEU A 58 6.77 -8.50 -10.38
N ALA A 59 6.82 -9.25 -9.29
CA ALA A 59 8.07 -9.66 -8.65
C ALA A 59 9.00 -10.44 -9.59
N SER A 60 8.44 -11.27 -10.46
CA SER A 60 9.21 -12.04 -11.46
C SER A 60 9.85 -11.16 -12.54
N ASN A 61 9.36 -9.94 -12.72
CA ASN A 61 9.89 -8.98 -13.70
C ASN A 61 10.96 -8.04 -13.10
N VAL A 62 11.19 -8.09 -11.79
CA VAL A 62 12.22 -7.27 -11.14
C VAL A 62 13.55 -7.98 -11.24
N GLY A 63 14.49 -7.36 -11.93
CA GLY A 63 15.87 -7.84 -12.05
C GLY A 63 16.85 -6.97 -11.26
N GLN A 64 18.10 -7.40 -11.24
CA GLN A 64 19.20 -6.71 -10.52
C GLN A 64 19.34 -5.24 -10.95
N THR A 65 19.22 -4.95 -12.25
CA THR A 65 19.31 -3.58 -12.80
C THR A 65 18.23 -2.66 -12.21
N HIS A 66 17.00 -3.19 -12.00
CA HIS A 66 15.92 -2.42 -11.39
C HIS A 66 16.24 -2.03 -9.94
N LEU A 67 16.79 -2.97 -9.17
CA LEU A 67 17.18 -2.74 -7.78
C LEU A 67 18.35 -1.76 -7.67
N GLU A 68 19.32 -1.80 -8.58
CA GLU A 68 20.42 -0.86 -8.63
C GLU A 68 19.96 0.56 -8.96
N GLN A 69 19.02 0.71 -9.88
CA GLN A 69 18.43 2.01 -10.21
C GLN A 69 17.64 2.57 -9.03
N LEU A 70 16.85 1.74 -8.34
CA LEU A 70 16.13 2.13 -7.12
C LEU A 70 17.12 2.62 -6.05
N LYS A 71 18.21 1.87 -5.83
CA LYS A 71 19.24 2.23 -4.87
C LYS A 71 19.92 3.55 -5.20
N THR A 72 20.15 3.84 -6.48
CA THR A 72 20.78 5.06 -6.93
C THR A 72 19.88 6.28 -6.80
N ARG A 73 18.59 6.13 -7.11
CA ARG A 73 17.61 7.22 -7.05
C ARG A 73 17.01 7.44 -5.67
N GLY A 74 17.09 6.44 -4.81
CA GLY A 74 16.45 6.43 -3.49
C GLY A 74 15.00 5.93 -3.53
N ALA A 75 14.45 5.73 -2.34
CA ALA A 75 13.12 5.17 -2.16
C ALA A 75 12.01 6.10 -2.64
N ALA A 76 10.94 5.51 -3.16
CA ALA A 76 9.68 6.21 -3.39
C ALA A 76 9.09 6.68 -2.05
N LYS A 77 8.46 7.86 -2.06
CA LYS A 77 7.81 8.46 -0.90
C LYS A 77 6.32 8.57 -1.15
N VAL A 78 5.53 8.18 -0.16
CA VAL A 78 4.08 8.09 -0.24
C VAL A 78 3.42 9.05 0.75
N SER A 79 2.36 9.71 0.30
CA SER A 79 1.45 10.49 1.15
C SER A 79 0.01 10.30 0.69
N VAL A 80 -0.95 10.42 1.61
CA VAL A 80 -2.37 10.34 1.29
C VAL A 80 -2.88 11.71 0.86
N ILE A 81 -3.64 11.75 -0.24
CA ILE A 81 -4.34 12.94 -0.73
C ILE A 81 -5.76 12.96 -0.18
N SER A 82 -6.48 11.85 -0.30
CA SER A 82 -7.87 11.71 0.15
C SER A 82 -8.19 10.25 0.46
N SER A 83 -9.19 10.03 1.27
CA SER A 83 -9.68 8.70 1.61
C SER A 83 -11.17 8.74 1.92
N GLU A 84 -11.87 7.69 1.50
CA GLU A 84 -13.31 7.51 1.69
C GLU A 84 -13.58 6.08 2.15
N ILE A 85 -14.53 5.94 3.08
CA ILE A 85 -15.03 4.64 3.56
C ILE A 85 -16.53 4.58 3.27
N ASP A 86 -17.01 3.44 2.81
CA ASP A 86 -18.43 3.22 2.61
C ASP A 86 -19.20 3.18 3.95
N ALA A 87 -20.51 3.36 3.89
CA ALA A 87 -21.36 3.43 5.07
C ALA A 87 -21.36 2.12 5.90
N ASN A 88 -21.06 0.99 5.28
CA ASN A 88 -21.03 -0.32 5.93
C ASN A 88 -19.67 -0.66 6.52
N LEU A 89 -18.65 0.17 6.31
CA LEU A 89 -17.25 -0.05 6.73
C LEU A 89 -16.66 -1.35 6.16
N GLU A 90 -17.02 -1.72 4.94
CA GLU A 90 -16.53 -2.93 4.26
C GLU A 90 -15.63 -2.64 3.07
N GLU A 91 -15.84 -1.49 2.43
CA GLU A 91 -15.05 -1.03 1.29
C GLU A 91 -14.53 0.39 1.53
N ALA A 92 -13.40 0.70 0.96
CA ALA A 92 -12.78 2.02 1.05
C ALA A 92 -11.96 2.32 -0.21
N SER A 93 -11.72 3.61 -0.42
CA SER A 93 -10.85 4.12 -1.47
C SER A 93 -9.85 5.10 -0.86
N VAL A 94 -8.59 4.99 -1.23
CA VAL A 94 -7.52 5.91 -0.80
C VAL A 94 -6.74 6.37 -2.00
N VAL A 95 -6.63 7.67 -2.19
CA VAL A 95 -5.78 8.28 -3.21
C VAL A 95 -4.45 8.65 -2.61
N CYS A 96 -3.39 8.04 -3.11
CA CYS A 96 -2.03 8.31 -2.69
C CYS A 96 -1.26 9.11 -3.73
N GLN A 97 -0.41 10.01 -3.25
CA GLN A 97 0.62 10.68 -4.03
C GLN A 97 1.94 9.93 -3.82
N ILE A 98 2.54 9.47 -4.91
CA ILE A 98 3.83 8.80 -4.88
C ILE A 98 4.87 9.69 -5.57
N LYS A 99 5.94 10.01 -4.88
CA LYS A 99 7.07 10.76 -5.42
C LYS A 99 8.27 9.85 -5.61
N ASN A 100 9.07 10.13 -6.63
CA ASN A 100 10.29 9.40 -6.93
C ASN A 100 10.03 7.90 -7.18
N ALA A 101 9.06 7.59 -8.04
CA ALA A 101 8.62 6.23 -8.31
C ALA A 101 9.24 5.64 -9.58
N PHE A 102 9.41 4.33 -9.58
CA PHE A 102 9.58 3.54 -10.79
C PHE A 102 8.31 2.74 -11.07
N VAL A 103 7.87 2.79 -12.31
CA VAL A 103 6.71 2.02 -12.78
C VAL A 103 7.21 0.94 -13.72
N ILE A 104 6.84 -0.31 -13.44
CA ILE A 104 7.13 -1.44 -14.33
C ILE A 104 5.89 -1.69 -15.18
N HIS A 105 6.03 -1.58 -16.48
CA HIS A 105 4.96 -1.90 -17.41
C HIS A 105 4.76 -3.42 -17.47
N PRO A 106 3.52 -3.92 -17.27
CA PRO A 106 3.27 -5.36 -17.24
C PRO A 106 3.62 -6.07 -18.55
N ILE A 107 3.53 -5.35 -19.67
CA ILE A 107 3.87 -5.86 -21.00
C ILE A 107 5.29 -5.40 -21.34
N GLY A 108 6.21 -6.36 -21.49
CA GLY A 108 7.60 -6.11 -21.88
C GLY A 108 8.54 -5.74 -20.71
N GLY A 109 8.07 -5.65 -19.47
CA GLY A 109 8.90 -5.41 -18.29
C GLY A 109 9.71 -4.12 -18.30
N LYS A 110 9.33 -3.16 -19.16
CA LYS A 110 10.02 -1.87 -19.24
C LYS A 110 9.76 -1.06 -17.96
N MET A 111 10.84 -0.56 -17.39
CA MET A 111 10.78 0.32 -16.23
C MET A 111 10.87 1.78 -16.66
N GLU A 112 10.02 2.60 -16.10
CA GLU A 112 9.99 4.05 -16.31
C GLU A 112 10.08 4.78 -14.98
N TYR A 113 10.95 5.78 -14.92
CA TYR A 113 11.01 6.69 -13.79
C TYR A 113 9.94 7.77 -13.91
N VAL A 114 9.19 7.96 -12.82
CA VAL A 114 8.17 9.01 -12.71
C VAL A 114 8.45 9.85 -11.47
N SER A 115 8.64 11.15 -11.65
CA SER A 115 8.92 12.06 -10.53
C SER A 115 7.77 12.14 -9.53
N SER A 116 6.53 12.02 -10.01
CA SER A 116 5.31 12.07 -9.20
C SER A 116 4.17 11.41 -9.95
N LEU A 117 3.39 10.58 -9.24
CA LEU A 117 2.16 10.00 -9.76
C LEU A 117 1.10 9.90 -8.64
N GLN A 118 -0.16 9.77 -9.04
CA GLN A 118 -1.25 9.44 -8.14
C GLN A 118 -1.72 8.01 -8.41
N ASP A 119 -1.96 7.26 -7.34
CA ASP A 119 -2.55 5.92 -7.41
C ASP A 119 -3.79 5.88 -6.52
N THR A 120 -4.89 5.40 -7.05
CA THR A 120 -6.11 5.18 -6.30
C THR A 120 -6.20 3.71 -5.93
N LEU A 121 -6.17 3.46 -4.63
CA LEU A 121 -6.23 2.11 -4.08
C LEU A 121 -7.64 1.81 -3.62
N GLU A 122 -8.14 0.64 -3.97
CA GLU A 122 -9.35 0.09 -3.42
C GLU A 122 -9.03 -0.89 -2.30
N LEU A 123 -9.72 -0.75 -1.19
CA LEU A 123 -9.56 -1.58 -0.01
C LEU A 123 -10.87 -2.31 0.30
N VAL A 124 -10.72 -3.52 0.78
CA VAL A 124 -11.82 -4.33 1.29
C VAL A 124 -11.50 -4.81 2.70
N ARG A 125 -12.52 -4.90 3.54
CA ARG A 125 -12.37 -5.40 4.90
C ARG A 125 -12.61 -6.91 4.93
N VAL A 126 -11.61 -7.66 5.31
CA VAL A 126 -11.66 -9.13 5.43
C VAL A 126 -11.19 -9.53 6.81
N ASN A 127 -12.02 -10.22 7.58
CA ASN A 127 -11.70 -10.66 8.96
C ASN A 127 -11.14 -9.52 9.84
N ASN A 128 -11.83 -8.37 9.83
CA ASN A 128 -11.44 -7.15 10.57
C ASN A 128 -10.10 -6.53 10.15
N LYS A 129 -9.54 -6.92 9.01
CA LYS A 129 -8.32 -6.34 8.43
C LYS A 129 -8.64 -5.68 7.09
N TRP A 130 -8.12 -4.48 6.88
CA TRP A 130 -8.17 -3.82 5.58
C TRP A 130 -7.09 -4.36 4.66
N LEU A 131 -7.49 -4.75 3.44
CA LEU A 131 -6.60 -5.31 2.42
C LEU A 131 -6.80 -4.58 1.10
N ILE A 132 -5.71 -4.36 0.39
CA ILE A 132 -5.70 -3.76 -0.95
C ILE A 132 -6.19 -4.78 -1.98
N ARG A 133 -7.14 -4.36 -2.80
CA ARG A 133 -7.58 -5.09 -3.99
C ARG A 133 -6.94 -4.45 -5.21
N LYS A 134 -5.92 -5.10 -5.76
CA LYS A 134 -5.20 -4.66 -6.96
C LYS A 134 -5.19 -5.81 -7.97
N ASP A 135 -6.18 -5.79 -8.84
CA ASP A 135 -6.32 -6.81 -9.87
C ASP A 135 -5.48 -6.45 -11.11
N ILE A 136 -5.19 -7.45 -11.92
CA ILE A 136 -4.57 -7.25 -13.24
C ILE A 136 -5.51 -6.36 -14.05
N PRO A 137 -5.01 -5.23 -14.62
CA PRO A 137 -5.83 -4.42 -15.52
C PRO A 137 -6.42 -5.32 -16.61
N GLN A 138 -7.72 -5.54 -16.59
CA GLN A 138 -8.38 -6.25 -17.66
C GLN A 138 -8.24 -5.37 -18.90
N GLN A 139 -7.53 -5.89 -19.90
CA GLN A 139 -7.55 -5.30 -21.21
C GLN A 139 -8.98 -5.48 -21.76
N ASN A 140 -9.81 -4.47 -21.59
CA ASN A 140 -11.06 -4.39 -22.32
C ASN A 140 -10.72 -4.15 -23.80
N GLY A 141 -10.41 -5.24 -24.48
CA GLY A 141 -10.26 -5.23 -25.93
C GLY A 141 -11.60 -4.95 -26.58
N LYS A 142 -11.98 -3.67 -26.68
CA LYS A 142 -12.86 -3.25 -27.76
C LYS A 142 -12.03 -3.28 -29.05
N GLN A 143 -12.00 -4.44 -29.71
CA GLN A 143 -11.72 -4.46 -31.13
C GLN A 143 -12.92 -3.79 -31.83
N SER A 144 -12.77 -2.54 -32.22
CA SER A 144 -13.62 -1.98 -33.23
C SER A 144 -13.18 -2.57 -34.57
N HIS A 145 -13.94 -3.47 -35.09
CA HIS A 145 -13.87 -3.86 -36.51
C HIS A 145 -14.66 -2.80 -37.30
N ASP A 146 -13.95 -1.91 -37.97
CA ASP A 146 -14.43 -1.20 -39.14
C ASP A 146 -14.10 -2.03 -40.38
#